data_01cc3d54b89ad30e505e1d2ab169a630
#
_entry.id   01cc3d54b89ad30e505e1d2ab169a630
#
_cell.length_a   1.000
_cell.length_b   1.000
_cell.length_c   1.000
_cell.angle_alpha   90.00
_cell.angle_beta   90.00
_cell.angle_gamma   90.00
#
_symmetry.space_group_name_H-M   'P 1'
#
loop_
_entity.id
_entity.type
_entity.pdbx_description
1 polymer ?
#
loop_
_entity_poly.entity_id
_entity_poly.type
_entity_poly.pdbx_seq_one_letter_code
_entity_poly.pdbx_strand_id
1 'polypeptide(L)'
;SEAPEEFVLIMGHWDHMGVDTSLEGDQIYNGAVDNATGTAAVMHMAEIFAKKQPKRSIAFIGLTAEESGLLGSAYLVENAPFEYRNVIGGLNLDAFPAIGKSKDITIIGYGASELEAVLDKHASVQGKYLAPDKSPEAGYFYRSDHINFAKKGIPMIYADPGIDLVNGGIEK
;
A
#
# COMPACT_ATOMS: atom_id res chain seq x y z
N SER A 1 -9.03 -10.85 -20.52
CA SER A 1 -9.67 -9.90 -19.60
C SER A 1 -11.08 -9.58 -20.10
N GLU A 2 -12.07 -9.46 -19.20
CA GLU A 2 -13.47 -9.13 -19.56
C GLU A 2 -13.66 -7.61 -19.70
N ALA A 3 -12.84 -6.82 -19.00
CA ALA A 3 -12.83 -5.36 -19.04
C ALA A 3 -11.36 -4.87 -19.05
N PRO A 4 -10.66 -5.01 -20.18
CA PRO A 4 -9.22 -4.72 -20.26
C PRO A 4 -8.89 -3.23 -20.14
N GLU A 5 -9.84 -2.35 -20.40
CA GLU A 5 -9.71 -0.90 -20.26
C GLU A 5 -9.84 -0.41 -18.82
N GLU A 6 -10.45 -1.20 -17.91
CA GLU A 6 -10.51 -0.89 -16.50
C GLU A 6 -9.25 -1.34 -15.78
N PHE A 7 -8.71 -0.46 -14.93
CA PHE A 7 -7.45 -0.71 -14.22
C PHE A 7 -7.66 -0.76 -12.71
N VAL A 8 -6.95 -1.72 -12.09
CA VAL A 8 -6.67 -1.73 -10.65
C VAL A 8 -5.19 -1.43 -10.47
N LEU A 9 -4.85 -0.51 -9.58
CA LEU A 9 -3.46 -0.18 -9.26
C LEU A 9 -3.00 -0.98 -8.03
N ILE A 10 -1.83 -1.58 -8.10
CA ILE A 10 -1.15 -2.20 -6.96
C ILE A 10 0.24 -1.58 -6.92
N MET A 11 0.53 -0.83 -5.87
CA MET A 11 1.73 -0.01 -5.81
C MET A 11 2.46 -0.11 -4.48
N GLY A 12 3.73 0.21 -4.52
CA GLY A 12 4.58 0.43 -3.36
C GLY A 12 5.85 1.14 -3.82
N HIS A 13 6.45 1.94 -2.95
CA HIS A 13 7.72 2.59 -3.27
C HIS A 13 8.90 1.64 -3.06
N TRP A 14 9.95 1.84 -3.81
CA TRP A 14 11.16 1.00 -3.79
C TRP A 14 12.41 1.75 -3.32
N ASP A 15 12.30 3.05 -3.13
CA ASP A 15 13.35 3.88 -2.57
C ASP A 15 13.35 3.84 -1.03
N HIS A 16 14.44 4.31 -0.44
CA HIS A 16 14.58 4.61 0.97
C HIS A 16 15.53 5.79 1.15
N MET A 17 15.83 6.19 2.38
CA MET A 17 16.62 7.41 2.70
C MET A 17 18.08 7.34 2.22
N GLY A 18 18.61 6.18 1.87
CA GLY A 18 19.95 6.04 1.32
C GLY A 18 21.06 6.07 2.38
N VAL A 19 22.02 6.98 2.24
CA VAL A 19 23.19 7.08 3.12
C VAL A 19 23.25 8.46 3.79
N ASP A 20 23.39 8.47 5.11
CA ASP A 20 23.64 9.69 5.89
C ASP A 20 25.06 9.65 6.48
N THR A 21 25.98 10.36 5.84
CA THR A 21 27.39 10.43 6.25
C THR A 21 27.64 11.21 7.54
N SER A 22 26.61 11.86 8.11
CA SER A 22 26.71 12.56 9.39
C SER A 22 26.57 11.64 10.60
N LEU A 23 26.09 10.40 10.38
CA LEU A 23 25.91 9.41 11.44
C LEU A 23 27.24 8.74 11.79
N GLU A 24 27.42 8.38 13.06
CA GLU A 24 28.48 7.49 13.52
C GLU A 24 28.03 6.04 13.37
N GLY A 25 28.95 5.15 12.96
CA GLY A 25 28.66 3.71 12.79
C GLY A 25 28.00 3.38 11.45
N ASP A 26 26.87 2.72 11.49
CA ASP A 26 26.14 2.39 10.25
C ASP A 26 25.41 3.63 9.71
N GLN A 27 25.81 4.02 8.51
CA GLN A 27 25.32 5.22 7.82
C GLN A 27 24.27 4.89 6.76
N ILE A 28 23.93 3.61 6.60
CA ILE A 28 23.04 3.14 5.53
C ILE A 28 21.64 2.89 6.11
N TYR A 29 20.67 3.58 5.56
CA TYR A 29 19.25 3.26 5.78
C TYR A 29 18.87 2.10 4.87
N ASN A 30 18.78 0.88 5.42
CA ASN A 30 18.68 -0.35 4.64
C ASN A 30 17.32 -0.58 3.98
N GLY A 31 16.23 0.04 4.48
CA GLY A 31 14.90 -0.06 3.87
C GLY A 31 14.28 -1.47 3.90
N ALA A 32 14.69 -2.33 4.84
CA ALA A 32 14.26 -3.73 4.85
C ALA A 32 12.76 -3.93 5.10
N VAL A 33 12.17 -3.11 5.95
CA VAL A 33 10.72 -3.08 6.20
C VAL A 33 10.09 -2.00 5.34
N ASP A 34 10.57 -0.79 5.46
CA ASP A 34 10.17 0.37 4.70
C ASP A 34 11.22 0.62 3.59
N ASN A 35 10.96 0.28 2.28
CA ASN A 35 9.74 -0.45 1.91
C ASN A 35 10.08 -1.67 1.02
N ALA A 36 11.13 -2.43 1.36
CA ALA A 36 11.42 -3.67 0.64
C ALA A 36 10.26 -4.68 0.79
N THR A 37 9.53 -4.65 1.91
CA THR A 37 8.36 -5.54 2.12
C THR A 37 7.23 -5.24 1.17
N GLY A 38 6.85 -3.97 0.98
CA GLY A 38 5.82 -3.56 0.04
C GLY A 38 6.23 -3.84 -1.41
N THR A 39 7.47 -3.49 -1.77
CA THR A 39 8.02 -3.80 -3.10
C THR A 39 7.97 -5.30 -3.40
N ALA A 40 8.41 -6.14 -2.46
CA ALA A 40 8.35 -7.60 -2.62
C ALA A 40 6.91 -8.11 -2.76
N ALA A 41 5.97 -7.53 -2.02
CA ALA A 41 4.56 -7.88 -2.12
C ALA A 41 3.98 -7.52 -3.50
N VAL A 42 4.28 -6.33 -4.04
CA VAL A 42 3.88 -5.92 -5.41
C VAL A 42 4.42 -6.92 -6.43
N MET A 43 5.70 -7.27 -6.36
CA MET A 43 6.32 -8.24 -7.28
C MET A 43 5.68 -9.62 -7.17
N HIS A 44 5.43 -10.11 -5.95
CA HIS A 44 4.80 -11.41 -5.74
C HIS A 44 3.36 -11.45 -6.25
N MET A 45 2.59 -10.39 -6.04
CA MET A 45 1.24 -10.27 -6.60
C MET A 45 1.28 -10.25 -8.14
N ALA A 46 2.25 -9.56 -8.75
CA ALA A 46 2.42 -9.58 -10.20
C ALA A 46 2.69 -11.00 -10.71
N GLU A 47 3.54 -11.77 -10.03
CA GLU A 47 3.79 -13.18 -10.38
C GLU A 47 2.53 -14.05 -10.30
N ILE A 48 1.71 -13.87 -9.25
CA ILE A 48 0.45 -14.61 -9.07
C ILE A 48 -0.53 -14.29 -10.21
N PHE A 49 -0.72 -13.01 -10.51
CA PHE A 49 -1.67 -12.56 -11.52
C PHE A 49 -1.20 -12.82 -12.95
N ALA A 50 0.09 -12.94 -13.19
CA ALA A 50 0.62 -13.43 -14.46
C ALA A 50 0.17 -14.87 -14.79
N LYS A 51 -0.07 -15.68 -13.75
CA LYS A 51 -0.55 -17.08 -13.88
C LYS A 51 -2.09 -17.20 -13.88
N LYS A 52 -2.79 -16.17 -13.43
CA LYS A 52 -4.26 -16.13 -13.35
C LYS A 52 -4.75 -14.85 -14.00
N GLN A 53 -5.32 -14.96 -15.21
CA GLN A 53 -5.86 -13.78 -15.87
C GLN A 53 -7.00 -13.15 -15.07
N PRO A 54 -6.83 -11.92 -14.57
CA PRO A 54 -7.91 -11.19 -13.91
C PRO A 54 -8.94 -10.70 -14.93
N LYS A 55 -10.13 -10.32 -14.44
CA LYS A 55 -11.18 -9.76 -15.30
C LYS A 55 -10.82 -8.38 -15.83
N ARG A 56 -10.03 -7.63 -15.08
CA ARG A 56 -9.57 -6.27 -15.37
C ARG A 56 -8.06 -6.24 -15.54
N SER A 57 -7.57 -5.19 -16.14
CA SER A 57 -6.13 -4.93 -16.17
C SER A 57 -5.62 -4.56 -14.78
N ILE A 58 -4.43 -5.03 -14.42
CA ILE A 58 -3.76 -4.64 -13.17
C ILE A 58 -2.45 -3.97 -13.54
N ALA A 59 -2.24 -2.77 -13.03
CA ALA A 59 -0.97 -2.08 -13.10
C ALA A 59 -0.20 -2.31 -11.79
N PHE A 60 0.92 -3.02 -11.86
CA PHE A 60 1.87 -3.17 -10.77
C PHE A 60 2.91 -2.08 -10.88
N ILE A 61 3.05 -1.26 -9.84
CA ILE A 61 3.80 0.00 -9.92
C ILE A 61 4.82 0.06 -8.79
N GLY A 62 6.10 0.16 -9.16
CA GLY A 62 7.16 0.56 -8.25
C GLY A 62 7.33 2.07 -8.31
N LEU A 63 7.03 2.76 -7.23
CA LEU A 63 7.17 4.22 -7.13
C LEU A 63 8.56 4.59 -6.61
N THR A 64 9.03 5.76 -6.94
CA THR A 64 10.33 6.27 -6.50
C THR A 64 10.18 7.61 -5.79
N ALA A 65 11.16 7.95 -4.94
CA ALA A 65 11.21 9.21 -4.21
C ALA A 65 9.96 9.46 -3.34
N GLU A 66 9.43 8.40 -2.73
CA GLU A 66 8.42 8.48 -1.68
C GLU A 66 8.98 9.26 -0.49
N GLU A 67 10.15 8.87 -0.01
CA GLU A 67 10.91 9.44 1.11
C GLU A 67 11.33 10.90 0.87
N SER A 68 11.32 11.32 -0.38
CA SER A 68 11.62 12.70 -0.80
C SER A 68 10.35 13.57 -0.94
N GLY A 69 9.21 13.11 -0.41
CA GLY A 69 7.95 13.83 -0.44
C GLY A 69 6.98 13.39 -1.55
N LEU A 70 6.88 12.07 -1.78
CA LEU A 70 5.91 11.45 -2.69
C LEU A 70 6.07 11.89 -4.15
N LEU A 71 7.31 12.19 -4.58
CA LEU A 71 7.55 12.81 -5.89
C LEU A 71 7.19 11.88 -7.05
N GLY A 72 7.46 10.58 -6.91
CA GLY A 72 7.16 9.60 -7.95
C GLY A 72 5.66 9.44 -8.20
N SER A 73 4.87 9.32 -7.14
CA SER A 73 3.41 9.24 -7.26
C SER A 73 2.80 10.56 -7.76
N ALA A 74 3.32 11.71 -7.30
CA ALA A 74 2.91 13.01 -7.79
C ALA A 74 3.17 13.16 -9.30
N TYR A 75 4.35 12.75 -9.76
CA TYR A 75 4.67 12.73 -11.19
C TYR A 75 3.78 11.79 -11.98
N LEU A 76 3.59 10.56 -11.50
CA LEU A 76 2.78 9.56 -12.18
C LEU A 76 1.33 10.01 -12.33
N VAL A 77 0.78 10.65 -11.28
CA VAL A 77 -0.58 11.19 -11.29
C VAL A 77 -0.78 12.26 -12.38
N GLU A 78 0.24 13.04 -12.70
CA GLU A 78 0.14 14.05 -13.77
C GLU A 78 0.49 13.48 -15.17
N ASN A 79 1.21 12.36 -15.23
CA ASN A 79 1.79 11.82 -16.46
C ASN A 79 1.44 10.33 -16.67
N ALA A 80 0.27 9.88 -16.20
CA ALA A 80 -0.11 8.48 -16.29
C ALA A 80 -0.17 7.99 -17.74
N PRO A 81 0.30 6.77 -18.02
CA PRO A 81 0.18 6.16 -19.33
C PRO A 81 -1.24 5.60 -19.61
N PHE A 82 -2.19 5.87 -18.74
CA PHE A 82 -3.59 5.43 -18.80
C PHE A 82 -4.54 6.53 -18.37
N GLU A 83 -5.79 6.45 -18.82
CA GLU A 83 -6.84 7.38 -18.47
C GLU A 83 -7.35 7.14 -17.04
N TYR A 84 -7.35 8.15 -16.18
CA TYR A 84 -7.81 8.02 -14.78
C TYR A 84 -9.25 7.56 -14.62
N ARG A 85 -10.14 7.97 -15.55
CA ARG A 85 -11.54 7.50 -15.56
C ARG A 85 -11.66 5.98 -15.66
N ASN A 86 -10.61 5.29 -16.11
CA ASN A 86 -10.57 3.85 -16.24
C ASN A 86 -9.96 3.17 -15.01
N VAL A 87 -9.43 3.94 -14.06
CA VAL A 87 -8.92 3.40 -12.79
C VAL A 87 -10.05 3.25 -11.80
N ILE A 88 -10.40 2.02 -11.50
CA ILE A 88 -11.52 1.71 -10.59
C ILE A 88 -11.13 1.67 -9.12
N GLY A 89 -9.84 1.63 -8.83
CA GLY A 89 -9.30 1.68 -7.48
C GLY A 89 -7.88 1.18 -7.40
N GLY A 90 -7.28 1.31 -6.22
CA GLY A 90 -5.90 0.86 -5.99
C GLY A 90 -5.60 0.46 -4.56
N LEU A 91 -4.49 -0.24 -4.43
CA LEU A 91 -3.91 -0.70 -3.18
C LEU A 91 -2.48 -0.18 -3.08
N ASN A 92 -2.19 0.52 -2.01
CA ASN A 92 -0.84 0.95 -1.64
C ASN A 92 -0.28 0.01 -0.58
N LEU A 93 0.94 -0.45 -0.80
CA LEU A 93 1.66 -1.40 0.05
C LEU A 93 2.92 -0.72 0.56
N ASP A 94 2.91 -0.41 1.86
CA ASP A 94 3.96 0.37 2.48
C ASP A 94 4.22 -0.16 3.90
N ALA A 95 5.46 -0.53 4.14
CA ALA A 95 5.97 -0.98 5.44
C ALA A 95 5.17 -2.11 6.11
N PHE A 96 5.41 -3.37 5.73
CA PHE A 96 4.82 -4.54 6.40
C PHE A 96 5.77 -5.13 7.44
N PRO A 97 5.74 -4.67 8.70
CA PRO A 97 6.58 -5.24 9.74
C PRO A 97 6.18 -6.70 10.03
N ALA A 98 7.17 -7.57 10.17
CA ALA A 98 6.98 -8.99 10.49
C ALA A 98 6.71 -9.18 11.99
N ILE A 99 5.64 -8.58 12.50
CA ILE A 99 5.27 -8.60 13.93
C ILE A 99 4.50 -9.85 14.36
N GLY A 100 4.16 -10.71 13.42
CA GLY A 100 3.42 -11.94 13.68
C GLY A 100 2.04 -11.96 13.04
N LYS A 101 1.31 -13.04 13.30
CA LYS A 101 -0.03 -13.27 12.75
C LYS A 101 -1.06 -12.43 13.49
N SER A 102 -1.75 -11.54 12.81
CA SER A 102 -2.82 -10.71 13.37
C SER A 102 -4.22 -11.25 13.03
N LYS A 103 -5.21 -10.89 13.85
CA LYS A 103 -6.64 -11.14 13.62
C LYS A 103 -7.30 -9.99 12.88
N ASP A 104 -6.64 -8.85 12.80
CA ASP A 104 -7.13 -7.63 12.17
C ASP A 104 -6.25 -7.20 11.00
N ILE A 105 -6.78 -6.27 10.22
CA ILE A 105 -6.07 -5.48 9.21
C ILE A 105 -6.34 -4.02 9.58
N THR A 106 -5.30 -3.24 9.78
CA THR A 106 -5.43 -1.82 10.09
C THR A 106 -5.60 -1.03 8.79
N ILE A 107 -6.63 -0.20 8.71
CA ILE A 107 -6.88 0.68 7.56
C ILE A 107 -6.48 2.10 7.92
N ILE A 108 -5.54 2.63 7.17
CA ILE A 108 -5.12 4.02 7.26
C ILE A 108 -6.11 4.87 6.47
N GLY A 109 -6.77 5.81 7.14
CA GLY A 109 -7.85 6.59 6.54
C GLY A 109 -9.18 5.85 6.45
N TYR A 110 -9.52 5.08 7.48
CA TYR A 110 -10.77 4.29 7.56
C TYR A 110 -12.02 5.15 7.26
N GLY A 111 -12.84 4.69 6.33
CA GLY A 111 -14.04 5.41 5.85
C GLY A 111 -13.78 6.26 4.59
N ALA A 112 -12.57 6.25 4.04
CA ALA A 112 -12.22 7.04 2.86
C ALA A 112 -12.63 6.39 1.53
N SER A 113 -12.90 5.07 1.50
CA SER A 113 -13.16 4.35 0.27
C SER A 113 -14.17 3.20 0.44
N GLU A 114 -15.07 3.04 -0.53
CA GLU A 114 -15.96 1.86 -0.62
C GLU A 114 -15.19 0.54 -0.85
N LEU A 115 -13.92 0.59 -1.25
CA LEU A 115 -13.08 -0.59 -1.38
C LEU A 115 -12.88 -1.32 -0.04
N GLU A 116 -13.06 -0.62 1.08
CA GLU A 116 -13.04 -1.23 2.41
C GLU A 116 -14.10 -2.33 2.57
N ALA A 117 -15.29 -2.14 2.02
CA ALA A 117 -16.33 -3.17 2.06
C ALA A 117 -15.92 -4.43 1.25
N VAL A 118 -15.18 -4.24 0.17
CA VAL A 118 -14.62 -5.35 -0.62
C VAL A 118 -13.53 -6.06 0.19
N LEU A 119 -12.64 -5.31 0.82
CA LEU A 119 -11.57 -5.86 1.65
C LEU A 119 -12.14 -6.61 2.87
N ASP A 120 -13.13 -6.04 3.56
CA ASP A 120 -13.78 -6.66 4.73
C ASP A 120 -14.38 -8.02 4.39
N LYS A 121 -15.09 -8.10 3.26
CA LYS A 121 -15.64 -9.37 2.76
C LYS A 121 -14.56 -10.45 2.61
N HIS A 122 -13.40 -10.10 2.08
CA HIS A 122 -12.29 -11.04 1.84
C HIS A 122 -11.49 -11.32 3.12
N ALA A 123 -11.34 -10.33 3.99
CA ALA A 123 -10.71 -10.48 5.31
C ALA A 123 -11.50 -11.45 6.19
N SER A 124 -12.83 -11.29 6.22
CA SER A 124 -13.74 -12.16 6.99
C SER A 124 -13.64 -13.63 6.60
N VAL A 125 -13.47 -13.95 5.31
CA VAL A 125 -13.23 -15.32 4.84
C VAL A 125 -11.94 -15.92 5.41
N GLN A 126 -10.96 -15.07 5.72
CA GLN A 126 -9.69 -15.46 6.35
C GLN A 126 -9.73 -15.39 7.88
N GLY A 127 -10.90 -15.13 8.46
CA GLY A 127 -11.08 -14.99 9.92
C GLY A 127 -10.47 -13.69 10.46
N LYS A 128 -10.32 -12.67 9.61
CA LYS A 128 -9.83 -11.34 9.98
C LYS A 128 -10.95 -10.30 9.94
N TYR A 129 -10.75 -9.20 10.64
CA TYR A 129 -11.63 -8.03 10.60
C TYR A 129 -10.83 -6.77 10.27
N LEU A 130 -11.52 -5.72 9.81
CA LEU A 130 -10.88 -4.42 9.58
C LEU A 130 -10.97 -3.57 10.84
N ALA A 131 -9.89 -2.88 11.14
CA ALA A 131 -9.81 -1.92 12.25
C ALA A 131 -9.29 -0.57 11.74
N PRO A 132 -9.78 0.55 12.28
CA PRO A 132 -9.20 1.85 11.98
C PRO A 132 -7.81 1.98 12.58
N ASP A 133 -6.99 2.86 11.96
CA ASP A 133 -5.76 3.35 12.58
C ASP A 133 -6.06 3.90 13.99
N LYS A 134 -5.22 3.54 14.96
CA LYS A 134 -5.37 3.98 16.36
C LYS A 134 -4.80 5.38 16.63
N SER A 135 -4.02 5.90 15.67
CA SER A 135 -3.35 7.19 15.80
C SER A 135 -3.59 8.08 14.56
N PRO A 136 -4.86 8.31 14.17
CA PRO A 136 -5.18 9.08 12.96
C PRO A 136 -4.64 10.51 13.02
N GLU A 137 -4.41 11.06 14.22
CA GLU A 137 -3.78 12.36 14.46
C GLU A 137 -2.33 12.42 14.01
N ALA A 138 -1.65 11.26 13.85
CA ALA A 138 -0.30 11.20 13.29
C ALA A 138 -0.27 11.49 11.79
N GLY A 139 -1.44 11.47 11.13
CA GLY A 139 -1.60 11.87 9.75
C GLY A 139 -0.99 10.91 8.72
N TYR A 140 -0.84 9.63 9.05
CA TYR A 140 -0.28 8.62 8.15
C TYR A 140 -1.00 8.55 6.80
N PHE A 141 -2.30 8.82 6.77
CA PHE A 141 -3.08 8.90 5.53
C PHE A 141 -2.50 9.89 4.50
N TYR A 142 -1.79 10.92 4.93
CA TYR A 142 -1.20 11.94 4.06
C TYR A 142 0.29 11.72 3.77
N ARG A 143 0.86 10.60 4.24
CA ARG A 143 2.29 10.38 4.24
C ARG A 143 2.74 9.20 3.40
N SER A 144 1.87 8.66 2.54
CA SER A 144 2.23 7.63 1.59
C SER A 144 1.60 7.87 0.22
N ASP A 145 2.06 7.19 -0.79
CA ASP A 145 1.84 7.46 -2.23
C ASP A 145 0.37 7.46 -2.67
N HIS A 146 -0.49 6.70 -1.99
CA HIS A 146 -1.93 6.61 -2.31
C HIS A 146 -2.63 7.96 -2.30
N ILE A 147 -2.13 8.93 -1.49
CA ILE A 147 -2.79 10.23 -1.33
C ILE A 147 -2.84 11.04 -2.63
N ASN A 148 -1.82 10.92 -3.49
CA ASN A 148 -1.80 11.65 -4.75
C ASN A 148 -2.88 11.14 -5.72
N PHE A 149 -3.18 9.85 -5.68
CA PHE A 149 -4.28 9.25 -6.44
C PHE A 149 -5.64 9.58 -5.82
N ALA A 150 -5.75 9.49 -4.48
CA ALA A 150 -6.98 9.84 -3.76
C ALA A 150 -7.39 11.31 -4.01
N LYS A 151 -6.44 12.25 -4.08
CA LYS A 151 -6.70 13.66 -4.46
C LYS A 151 -7.29 13.82 -5.86
N LYS A 152 -7.09 12.85 -6.76
CA LYS A 152 -7.72 12.83 -8.10
C LYS A 152 -9.08 12.10 -8.10
N GLY A 153 -9.56 11.69 -6.94
CA GLY A 153 -10.84 10.97 -6.79
C GLY A 153 -10.76 9.48 -7.10
N ILE A 154 -9.58 8.90 -7.16
CA ILE A 154 -9.39 7.47 -7.33
C ILE A 154 -9.55 6.79 -5.96
N PRO A 155 -10.46 5.81 -5.81
CA PRO A 155 -10.58 5.04 -4.59
C PRO A 155 -9.28 4.28 -4.29
N MET A 156 -8.68 4.52 -3.12
CA MET A 156 -7.44 3.87 -2.72
C MET A 156 -7.60 3.18 -1.37
N ILE A 157 -6.93 2.07 -1.19
CA ILE A 157 -6.72 1.44 0.11
C ILE A 157 -5.25 1.57 0.49
N TYR A 158 -5.02 2.02 1.71
CA TYR A 158 -3.76 1.89 2.42
C TYR A 158 -4.01 1.07 3.68
N ALA A 159 -3.42 -0.13 3.74
CA ALA A 159 -3.68 -1.09 4.79
C ALA A 159 -2.38 -1.66 5.33
N ASP A 160 -2.27 -1.67 6.64
CA ASP A 160 -1.16 -2.23 7.39
C ASP A 160 -1.53 -3.59 8.02
N PRO A 161 -0.54 -4.43 8.38
CA PRO A 161 -0.77 -5.55 9.27
C PRO A 161 -1.43 -5.09 10.56
N GLY A 162 -2.43 -5.85 11.01
CA GLY A 162 -3.13 -5.55 12.24
C GLY A 162 -2.24 -5.75 13.49
N ILE A 163 -2.67 -5.18 14.59
CA ILE A 163 -1.98 -5.19 15.88
C ILE A 163 -2.62 -6.12 16.92
N ASP A 164 -3.80 -6.68 16.63
CA ASP A 164 -4.42 -7.74 17.46
C ASP A 164 -3.79 -9.09 17.09
N LEU A 165 -2.64 -9.36 17.68
CA LEU A 165 -1.89 -10.59 17.39
C LEU A 165 -2.58 -11.83 17.94
N VAL A 166 -2.49 -12.95 17.21
CA VAL A 166 -3.05 -14.24 17.62
C VAL A 166 -2.39 -14.76 18.90
N ASN A 167 -1.09 -14.53 19.07
CA ASN A 167 -0.29 -14.99 20.18
C ASN A 167 0.17 -13.83 21.10
N GLY A 168 -0.79 -13.04 21.57
CA GLY A 168 -0.51 -11.85 22.36
C GLY A 168 -0.39 -10.59 21.50
N GLY A 169 -1.03 -9.51 21.93
CA GLY A 169 -0.94 -8.22 21.24
C GLY A 169 0.43 -7.57 21.42
N ILE A 170 0.69 -6.51 20.67
CA ILE A 170 1.81 -5.61 20.96
C ILE A 170 1.46 -4.91 22.27
N GLU A 171 2.14 -5.27 23.36
CA GLU A 171 2.10 -4.46 24.57
C GLU A 171 2.73 -3.10 24.26
N LYS A 172 2.01 -2.05 24.57
CA LYS A 172 2.49 -0.67 24.41
C LYS A 172 3.43 -0.28 25.54
#